data_472b2e7605a36bcb1e1c7c4ef71d1f41
#
_entry.id   472b2e7605a36bcb1e1c7c4ef71d1f41
#
_cell.length_a   1.000
_cell.length_b   1.000
_cell.length_c   1.000
_cell.angle_alpha   90.00
_cell.angle_beta   90.00
_cell.angle_gamma   90.00
#
_symmetry.space_group_name_H-M   'P 1'
#
loop_
_entity.id
_entity.type
_entity.pdbx_description
1 polymer ?
#
loop_
_entity_poly.entity_id
_entity_poly.type
_entity_poly.pdbx_seq_one_letter_code
_entity_poly.pdbx_strand_id
1 'polypeptide(L)'
;MNPTWKLSNPRQMKFIYYVSLTVFLSFLMGNHPVLDSISTRLHSPQGVLMSLEIHQDQYGNEWIETANFEIVNERQFIFQSSHQVLKVDGQVIYTFNPESKQVVVDQILPDEFSIIDLLRGNFEEITVKKIENNSDSILLEFTINEMNISGSIMIQTESFIPEKLVLYYDENNQINVTINSFNELSANKIYDEFNISEWEVIDLRN
;
A
#
# COMPACT_ATOMS: atom_id res chain seq x y z
N MET A 1 -44.66 44.45 -15.95
CA MET A 1 -43.78 44.75 -14.81
C MET A 1 -42.75 43.64 -14.69
N ASN A 2 -41.50 43.88 -15.13
CA ASN A 2 -40.42 42.93 -15.03
C ASN A 2 -39.65 43.19 -13.74
N PRO A 3 -39.41 42.20 -12.88
CA PRO A 3 -38.56 42.39 -11.71
C PRO A 3 -37.08 42.36 -12.12
N THR A 4 -36.43 43.51 -12.03
CA THR A 4 -34.96 43.63 -12.17
C THR A 4 -34.32 43.14 -10.88
N TRP A 5 -33.65 41.98 -10.95
CA TRP A 5 -32.76 41.53 -9.87
C TRP A 5 -31.47 42.35 -9.87
N LYS A 6 -31.36 43.31 -8.98
CA LYS A 6 -30.08 44.00 -8.70
C LYS A 6 -29.21 43.08 -7.87
N LEU A 7 -28.22 42.47 -8.49
CA LEU A 7 -27.09 41.84 -7.79
C LEU A 7 -26.28 42.93 -7.09
N SER A 8 -26.45 43.00 -5.81
CA SER A 8 -25.75 43.97 -4.96
C SER A 8 -24.64 43.27 -4.19
N ASN A 9 -23.46 43.81 -4.31
CA ASN A 9 -22.32 43.69 -3.40
C ASN A 9 -21.13 42.84 -3.93
N PRO A 10 -20.06 43.50 -4.42
CA PRO A 10 -18.85 42.83 -4.88
C PRO A 10 -18.12 42.03 -3.76
N ARG A 11 -18.45 42.25 -2.49
CA ARG A 11 -17.93 41.45 -1.38
C ARG A 11 -18.55 40.09 -1.27
N GLN A 12 -19.82 39.93 -1.62
CA GLN A 12 -20.50 38.64 -1.63
C GLN A 12 -20.03 37.76 -2.80
N MET A 13 -19.73 38.35 -3.97
CA MET A 13 -19.19 37.61 -5.10
C MET A 13 -17.78 37.05 -4.79
N LYS A 14 -16.91 37.80 -4.12
CA LYS A 14 -15.61 37.30 -3.72
C LYS A 14 -15.69 36.15 -2.74
N PHE A 15 -16.65 36.19 -1.80
CA PHE A 15 -16.84 35.10 -0.82
C PHE A 15 -17.29 33.79 -1.49
N ILE A 16 -18.21 33.89 -2.46
CA ILE A 16 -18.67 32.70 -3.21
C ILE A 16 -17.54 32.12 -4.06
N TYR A 17 -16.68 32.94 -4.65
CA TYR A 17 -15.49 32.46 -5.39
C TYR A 17 -14.48 31.77 -4.50
N TYR A 18 -14.21 32.28 -3.29
CA TYR A 18 -13.29 31.65 -2.33
C TYR A 18 -13.85 30.33 -1.78
N VAL A 19 -15.14 30.26 -1.48
CA VAL A 19 -15.79 29.03 -1.00
C VAL A 19 -15.83 27.96 -2.10
N SER A 20 -16.12 28.35 -3.35
CA SER A 20 -16.10 27.40 -4.48
C SER A 20 -14.68 26.91 -4.83
N LEU A 21 -13.67 27.79 -4.71
CA LEU A 21 -12.28 27.43 -4.95
C LEU A 21 -11.71 26.54 -3.85
N THR A 22 -12.06 26.76 -2.58
CA THR A 22 -11.64 25.89 -1.47
C THR A 22 -12.33 24.53 -1.51
N VAL A 23 -13.60 24.45 -1.89
CA VAL A 23 -14.30 23.18 -2.10
C VAL A 23 -13.71 22.40 -3.30
N PHE A 24 -13.33 23.09 -4.37
CA PHE A 24 -12.70 22.46 -5.55
C PHE A 24 -11.27 21.99 -5.26
N LEU A 25 -10.50 22.73 -4.43
CA LEU A 25 -9.15 22.30 -4.01
C LEU A 25 -9.18 21.12 -3.01
N SER A 26 -10.20 21.02 -2.17
CA SER A 26 -10.36 19.86 -1.27
C SER A 26 -10.73 18.57 -2.03
N PHE A 27 -11.32 18.66 -3.22
CA PHE A 27 -11.53 17.52 -4.12
C PHE A 27 -10.24 17.05 -4.82
N LEU A 28 -9.21 17.89 -4.88
CA LEU A 28 -7.93 17.58 -5.53
C LEU A 28 -6.88 16.95 -4.59
N MET A 29 -7.15 16.94 -3.27
CA MET A 29 -6.23 16.39 -2.25
C MET A 29 -6.78 15.15 -1.53
N GLY A 30 -7.92 14.61 -1.95
CA GLY A 30 -8.46 13.36 -1.39
C GLY A 30 -7.86 12.15 -2.09
N ASN A 31 -7.50 11.12 -1.34
CA ASN A 31 -7.20 9.80 -1.88
C ASN A 31 -8.32 9.38 -2.84
N HIS A 32 -7.94 8.71 -3.93
CA HIS A 32 -8.92 8.29 -4.92
C HIS A 32 -9.88 7.24 -4.30
N PRO A 33 -11.23 7.32 -4.48
CA PRO A 33 -12.18 6.42 -3.82
C PRO A 33 -11.87 4.92 -4.00
N VAL A 34 -11.25 4.54 -5.11
CA VAL A 34 -10.81 3.15 -5.34
C VAL A 34 -9.68 2.78 -4.39
N LEU A 35 -8.70 3.67 -4.15
CA LEU A 35 -7.61 3.43 -3.20
C LEU A 35 -8.12 3.32 -1.76
N ASP A 36 -9.09 4.16 -1.38
CA ASP A 36 -9.75 4.09 -0.07
C ASP A 36 -10.47 2.75 0.13
N SER A 37 -11.12 2.24 -0.93
CA SER A 37 -11.80 0.94 -0.89
C SER A 37 -10.82 -0.22 -0.74
N ILE A 38 -9.67 -0.19 -1.45
CA ILE A 38 -8.59 -1.18 -1.30
C ILE A 38 -8.03 -1.12 0.12
N SER A 39 -7.67 0.07 0.59
CA SER A 39 -7.13 0.27 1.95
C SER A 39 -8.09 -0.26 3.01
N THR A 40 -9.39 0.05 2.90
CA THR A 40 -10.43 -0.47 3.79
C THR A 40 -10.47 -2.00 3.77
N ARG A 41 -10.30 -2.62 2.60
CA ARG A 41 -10.32 -4.08 2.46
C ARG A 41 -9.09 -4.73 3.09
N LEU A 42 -7.92 -4.12 2.91
CA LEU A 42 -6.66 -4.58 3.50
C LEU A 42 -6.60 -4.37 5.03
N HIS A 43 -7.30 -3.35 5.54
CA HIS A 43 -7.39 -3.08 6.98
C HIS A 43 -8.67 -3.67 7.62
N SER A 44 -9.09 -4.86 7.16
CA SER A 44 -10.19 -5.60 7.81
C SER A 44 -9.93 -5.71 9.31
N PRO A 45 -10.96 -5.51 10.18
CA PRO A 45 -10.81 -5.64 11.64
C PRO A 45 -10.32 -7.02 12.11
N GLN A 46 -10.47 -8.03 11.28
CA GLN A 46 -10.00 -9.39 11.55
C GLN A 46 -8.55 -9.61 11.09
N GLY A 47 -7.97 -8.61 10.38
CA GLY A 47 -6.70 -8.76 9.69
C GLY A 47 -6.82 -9.56 8.39
N VAL A 48 -5.75 -9.61 7.62
CA VAL A 48 -5.70 -10.23 6.30
C VAL A 48 -4.49 -11.12 6.16
N LEU A 49 -4.67 -12.29 5.53
CA LEU A 49 -3.61 -13.17 5.08
C LEU A 49 -3.64 -13.28 3.56
N MET A 50 -2.53 -12.93 2.92
CA MET A 50 -2.33 -13.09 1.48
C MET A 50 -1.22 -14.10 1.20
N SER A 51 -1.41 -14.93 0.17
CA SER A 51 -0.33 -15.71 -0.44
C SER A 51 0.10 -15.00 -1.72
N LEU A 52 1.39 -14.72 -1.80
CA LEU A 52 1.99 -13.92 -2.86
C LEU A 52 2.94 -14.76 -3.72
N GLU A 53 2.96 -14.46 -5.02
CA GLU A 53 4.05 -14.83 -5.92
C GLU A 53 4.70 -13.54 -6.41
N ILE A 54 5.98 -13.40 -6.14
CA ILE A 54 6.77 -12.22 -6.47
C ILE A 54 7.73 -12.59 -7.58
N HIS A 55 7.56 -11.95 -8.73
CA HIS A 55 8.44 -12.08 -9.87
C HIS A 55 9.21 -10.79 -10.07
N GLN A 56 10.50 -10.84 -9.93
CA GLN A 56 11.39 -9.72 -10.08
C GLN A 56 12.31 -9.93 -11.28
N ASP A 57 12.36 -8.94 -12.17
CA ASP A 57 13.33 -8.85 -13.26
C ASP A 57 14.24 -7.64 -13.00
N GLN A 58 15.55 -7.91 -12.90
CA GLN A 58 16.57 -6.88 -12.76
C GLN A 58 17.64 -7.09 -13.82
N TYR A 59 17.63 -6.24 -14.84
CA TYR A 59 18.62 -6.28 -15.94
C TYR A 59 18.73 -7.66 -16.61
N GLY A 60 17.58 -8.35 -16.79
CA GLY A 60 17.50 -9.67 -17.41
C GLY A 60 17.87 -10.82 -16.45
N ASN A 61 18.06 -10.55 -15.17
CA ASN A 61 18.12 -11.59 -14.15
C ASN A 61 16.73 -11.71 -13.53
N GLU A 62 16.10 -12.84 -13.76
CA GLU A 62 14.78 -13.15 -13.22
C GLU A 62 14.88 -14.05 -12.00
N TRP A 63 14.09 -13.78 -10.97
CA TRP A 63 13.83 -14.72 -9.90
C TRP A 63 12.38 -14.65 -9.44
N ILE A 64 11.91 -15.77 -8.95
CA ILE A 64 10.55 -15.94 -8.47
C ILE A 64 10.60 -16.40 -7.03
N GLU A 65 9.85 -15.74 -6.18
CA GLU A 65 9.70 -16.07 -4.77
C GLU A 65 8.22 -16.15 -4.40
N THR A 66 7.88 -17.09 -3.52
CA THR A 66 6.57 -17.15 -2.89
C THR A 66 6.65 -16.67 -1.44
N ALA A 67 5.64 -15.94 -1.00
CA ALA A 67 5.58 -15.41 0.34
C ALA A 67 4.16 -15.45 0.91
N ASN A 68 4.05 -15.46 2.24
CA ASN A 68 2.84 -15.13 2.95
C ASN A 68 2.95 -13.72 3.52
N PHE A 69 1.88 -12.95 3.43
CA PHE A 69 1.81 -11.62 3.96
C PHE A 69 0.60 -11.50 4.87
N GLU A 70 0.85 -11.32 6.16
CA GLU A 70 -0.18 -11.16 7.19
C GLU A 70 -0.25 -9.69 7.60
N ILE A 71 -1.41 -9.06 7.44
CA ILE A 71 -1.69 -7.72 7.95
C ILE A 71 -2.59 -7.90 9.18
N VAL A 72 -2.07 -7.60 10.36
CA VAL A 72 -2.85 -7.65 11.61
C VAL A 72 -3.61 -6.34 11.81
N ASN A 73 -2.95 -5.22 11.56
CA ASN A 73 -3.50 -3.88 11.55
C ASN A 73 -2.53 -2.92 10.82
N GLU A 74 -2.85 -1.63 10.78
CA GLU A 74 -2.04 -0.60 10.11
C GLU A 74 -0.56 -0.55 10.54
N ARG A 75 -0.24 -1.02 11.74
CA ARG A 75 1.11 -0.94 12.34
C ARG A 75 1.77 -2.29 12.58
N GLN A 76 1.05 -3.36 12.31
CA GLN A 76 1.54 -4.72 12.60
C GLN A 76 1.31 -5.62 11.39
N PHE A 77 2.38 -6.13 10.83
CA PHE A 77 2.34 -7.09 9.75
C PHE A 77 3.54 -8.04 9.77
N ILE A 78 3.40 -9.16 9.09
CA ILE A 78 4.45 -10.16 8.89
C ILE A 78 4.52 -10.46 7.40
N PHE A 79 5.72 -10.37 6.84
CA PHE A 79 6.05 -10.91 5.53
C PHE A 79 6.97 -12.11 5.73
N GLN A 80 6.58 -13.27 5.20
CA GLN A 80 7.33 -14.50 5.35
C GLN A 80 7.59 -15.13 3.98
N SER A 81 8.83 -15.24 3.60
CA SER A 81 9.30 -15.97 2.44
C SER A 81 10.12 -17.20 2.84
N SER A 82 10.66 -17.91 1.85
CA SER A 82 11.56 -19.04 2.10
C SER A 82 12.89 -18.63 2.73
N HIS A 83 13.31 -17.37 2.53
CA HIS A 83 14.63 -16.89 2.92
C HIS A 83 14.63 -16.03 4.17
N GLN A 84 13.53 -15.33 4.42
CA GLN A 84 13.46 -14.38 5.54
C GLN A 84 12.05 -14.24 6.07
N VAL A 85 11.96 -13.85 7.33
CA VAL A 85 10.73 -13.35 7.92
C VAL A 85 10.94 -11.92 8.37
N LEU A 86 10.08 -11.03 7.90
CA LEU A 86 10.08 -9.64 8.28
C LEU A 86 8.82 -9.40 9.12
N LYS A 87 9.01 -8.98 10.37
CA LYS A 87 7.94 -8.64 11.30
C LYS A 87 8.02 -7.16 11.64
N VAL A 88 6.92 -6.47 11.49
CA VAL A 88 6.79 -5.08 11.92
C VAL A 88 5.83 -4.99 13.09
N ASP A 89 6.24 -4.25 14.12
CA ASP A 89 5.45 -3.93 15.30
C ASP A 89 5.61 -2.44 15.64
N GLY A 90 4.63 -1.65 15.24
CA GLY A 90 4.69 -0.19 15.37
C GLY A 90 5.76 0.42 14.48
N GLN A 91 6.82 0.92 15.09
CA GLN A 91 7.96 1.52 14.38
C GLN A 91 9.19 0.60 14.37
N VAL A 92 9.09 -0.60 14.92
CA VAL A 92 10.19 -1.54 14.99
C VAL A 92 10.04 -2.60 13.92
N ILE A 93 11.11 -2.85 13.17
CA ILE A 93 11.21 -3.90 12.18
C ILE A 93 12.19 -4.98 12.68
N TYR A 94 11.74 -6.23 12.61
CA TYR A 94 12.54 -7.41 12.92
C TYR A 94 12.73 -8.19 11.62
N THR A 95 13.98 -8.34 11.19
CA THR A 95 14.32 -9.18 10.04
C THR A 95 14.98 -10.46 10.56
N PHE A 96 14.26 -11.56 10.47
CA PHE A 96 14.72 -12.88 10.86
C PHE A 96 15.34 -13.57 9.66
N ASN A 97 16.56 -14.06 9.81
CA ASN A 97 17.24 -14.90 8.86
C ASN A 97 17.38 -16.32 9.45
N PRO A 98 16.53 -17.28 9.05
CA PRO A 98 16.52 -18.62 9.62
C PRO A 98 17.80 -19.39 9.35
N GLU A 99 18.45 -19.17 8.23
CA GLU A 99 19.69 -19.88 7.85
C GLU A 99 20.85 -19.53 8.77
N SER A 100 21.03 -18.26 9.08
CA SER A 100 22.09 -17.78 9.98
C SER A 100 21.69 -17.77 11.45
N LYS A 101 20.40 -17.98 11.78
CA LYS A 101 19.81 -17.78 13.10
C LYS A 101 20.12 -16.38 13.66
N GLN A 102 19.96 -15.38 12.81
CA GLN A 102 20.16 -13.97 13.16
C GLN A 102 18.84 -13.24 13.10
N VAL A 103 18.65 -12.28 14.00
CA VAL A 103 17.59 -11.29 13.92
C VAL A 103 18.20 -9.90 13.94
N VAL A 104 17.90 -9.11 12.93
CA VAL A 104 18.22 -7.69 12.88
C VAL A 104 17.01 -6.91 13.38
N VAL A 105 17.22 -6.04 14.36
CA VAL A 105 16.20 -5.17 14.93
C VAL A 105 16.53 -3.74 14.51
N ASP A 106 15.61 -3.09 13.82
CA ASP A 106 15.81 -1.76 13.29
C ASP A 106 14.54 -0.90 13.48
N GLN A 107 14.58 0.37 13.11
CA GLN A 107 13.45 1.27 13.08
C GLN A 107 13.04 1.54 11.63
N ILE A 108 11.72 1.57 11.40
CA ILE A 108 11.20 2.07 10.13
C ILE A 108 11.48 3.57 10.04
N LEU A 109 12.18 3.97 9.00
CA LEU A 109 12.41 5.38 8.73
C LEU A 109 11.13 6.01 8.17
N PRO A 110 10.69 7.14 8.72
CA PRO A 110 9.37 7.71 8.42
C PRO A 110 9.19 8.12 6.94
N ASP A 111 10.28 8.33 6.21
CA ASP A 111 10.23 8.84 4.84
C ASP A 111 10.67 7.79 3.80
N GLU A 112 10.80 6.52 4.19
CA GLU A 112 11.13 5.43 3.27
C GLU A 112 9.85 4.72 2.80
N PHE A 113 9.53 4.87 1.51
CA PHE A 113 8.45 4.15 0.86
C PHE A 113 8.95 2.80 0.30
N SER A 114 8.17 1.76 0.48
CA SER A 114 8.48 0.40 0.01
C SER A 114 7.29 -0.26 -0.68
N ILE A 115 7.52 -1.34 -1.43
CA ILE A 115 6.45 -2.17 -2.00
C ILE A 115 5.51 -2.72 -0.91
N ILE A 116 6.05 -2.93 0.30
CA ILE A 116 5.26 -3.40 1.45
C ILE A 116 4.22 -2.36 1.86
N ASP A 117 4.50 -1.06 1.70
CA ASP A 117 3.54 -0.01 1.97
C ASP A 117 2.32 -0.12 1.05
N LEU A 118 2.54 -0.40 -0.24
CA LEU A 118 1.46 -0.66 -1.19
C LEU A 118 0.67 -1.91 -0.83
N LEU A 119 1.36 -2.99 -0.49
CA LEU A 119 0.73 -4.26 -0.13
C LEU A 119 -0.09 -4.17 1.15
N ARG A 120 0.26 -3.28 2.08
CA ARG A 120 -0.52 -3.02 3.29
C ARG A 120 -1.56 -1.92 3.13
N GLY A 121 -1.73 -1.33 1.93
CA GLY A 121 -2.76 -0.34 1.64
C GLY A 121 -2.41 1.09 2.04
N ASN A 122 -1.13 1.39 2.24
CA ASN A 122 -0.65 2.76 2.36
C ASN A 122 -0.42 3.35 0.97
N PHE A 123 -1.27 4.27 0.57
CA PHE A 123 -1.28 4.87 -0.76
C PHE A 123 -1.02 6.40 -0.72
N GLU A 124 -0.46 6.92 0.37
CA GLU A 124 -0.25 8.37 0.55
C GLU A 124 0.65 8.97 -0.53
N GLU A 125 1.69 8.23 -0.95
CA GLU A 125 2.67 8.68 -1.95
C GLU A 125 2.23 8.44 -3.41
N ILE A 126 1.04 7.85 -3.60
CA ILE A 126 0.53 7.52 -4.92
C ILE A 126 -0.17 8.70 -5.59
N THR A 127 0.17 8.95 -6.84
CA THR A 127 -0.60 9.78 -7.76
C THR A 127 -1.24 8.93 -8.83
N VAL A 128 -2.56 8.79 -8.80
CA VAL A 128 -3.33 8.05 -9.81
C VAL A 128 -3.25 8.77 -11.16
N LYS A 129 -2.89 8.05 -12.21
CA LYS A 129 -2.78 8.56 -13.58
C LYS A 129 -3.95 8.14 -14.45
N LYS A 130 -4.41 6.90 -14.28
CA LYS A 130 -5.47 6.34 -15.10
C LYS A 130 -6.25 5.27 -14.35
N ILE A 131 -7.53 5.14 -14.67
CA ILE A 131 -8.37 4.05 -14.18
C ILE A 131 -9.14 3.51 -15.37
N GLU A 132 -9.07 2.19 -15.56
CA GLU A 132 -9.84 1.45 -16.53
C GLU A 132 -10.76 0.46 -15.80
N ASN A 133 -12.06 0.57 -16.05
CA ASN A 133 -13.05 -0.34 -15.49
C ASN A 133 -13.42 -1.38 -16.56
N ASN A 134 -13.17 -2.63 -16.27
CA ASN A 134 -13.66 -3.77 -17.00
C ASN A 134 -14.84 -4.42 -16.26
N SER A 135 -15.46 -5.48 -16.83
CA SER A 135 -16.57 -6.17 -16.19
C SER A 135 -16.22 -6.72 -14.80
N ASP A 136 -15.04 -7.29 -14.66
CA ASP A 136 -14.65 -8.08 -13.50
C ASP A 136 -13.45 -7.49 -12.75
N SER A 137 -12.75 -6.51 -13.36
CA SER A 137 -11.55 -5.91 -12.79
C SER A 137 -11.47 -4.41 -13.03
N ILE A 138 -10.77 -3.74 -12.13
CA ILE A 138 -10.36 -2.35 -12.25
C ILE A 138 -8.84 -2.33 -12.38
N LEU A 139 -8.32 -1.72 -13.43
CA LEU A 139 -6.88 -1.44 -13.58
C LEU A 139 -6.64 0.02 -13.20
N LEU A 140 -5.80 0.24 -12.19
CA LEU A 140 -5.38 1.54 -11.73
C LEU A 140 -3.90 1.72 -12.06
N GLU A 141 -3.55 2.71 -12.87
CA GLU A 141 -2.16 3.12 -13.15
C GLU A 141 -1.79 4.31 -12.28
N PHE A 142 -0.57 4.31 -11.76
CA PHE A 142 -0.10 5.33 -10.82
C PHE A 142 1.39 5.65 -10.98
N THR A 143 1.80 6.73 -10.32
CA THR A 143 3.21 7.07 -10.10
C THR A 143 3.46 7.37 -8.63
N ILE A 144 4.69 7.11 -8.19
CA ILE A 144 5.26 7.53 -6.91
C ILE A 144 6.29 8.60 -7.27
N ASN A 145 5.89 9.87 -7.10
CA ASN A 145 6.62 10.99 -7.70
C ASN A 145 8.03 11.18 -7.13
N GLU A 146 8.20 10.98 -5.82
CA GLU A 146 9.49 11.17 -5.16
C GLU A 146 10.55 10.15 -5.63
N MET A 147 10.11 8.94 -6.00
CA MET A 147 10.97 7.85 -6.44
C MET A 147 11.06 7.70 -7.96
N ASN A 148 10.28 8.45 -8.73
CA ASN A 148 10.12 8.30 -10.18
C ASN A 148 9.75 6.86 -10.60
N ILE A 149 8.97 6.18 -9.77
CA ILE A 149 8.46 4.83 -10.01
C ILE A 149 7.06 4.95 -10.62
N SER A 150 6.76 4.15 -11.63
CA SER A 150 5.40 3.95 -12.11
C SER A 150 4.92 2.54 -11.80
N GLY A 151 3.60 2.36 -11.76
CA GLY A 151 3.06 1.04 -11.47
C GLY A 151 1.58 0.92 -11.81
N SER A 152 1.07 -0.28 -11.59
CA SER A 152 -0.35 -0.57 -11.73
C SER A 152 -0.83 -1.54 -10.68
N ILE A 153 -2.09 -1.38 -10.27
CA ILE A 153 -2.80 -2.33 -9.40
C ILE A 153 -4.01 -2.84 -10.17
N MET A 154 -4.16 -4.15 -10.28
CA MET A 154 -5.36 -4.81 -10.76
C MET A 154 -6.17 -5.30 -9.57
N ILE A 155 -7.48 -5.00 -9.59
CA ILE A 155 -8.38 -5.14 -8.45
C ILE A 155 -9.67 -5.79 -8.94
N GLN A 156 -10.28 -6.68 -8.16
CA GLN A 156 -11.63 -7.20 -8.41
C GLN A 156 -12.67 -6.11 -8.24
N THR A 157 -13.58 -5.96 -9.19
CA THR A 157 -14.57 -4.88 -9.20
C THR A 157 -15.52 -4.91 -8.00
N GLU A 158 -16.01 -6.09 -7.61
CA GLU A 158 -17.03 -6.22 -6.56
C GLU A 158 -16.46 -6.19 -5.14
N SER A 159 -15.29 -6.79 -4.95
CA SER A 159 -14.69 -7.01 -3.62
C SER A 159 -13.62 -6.00 -3.24
N PHE A 160 -13.08 -5.27 -4.22
CA PHE A 160 -11.90 -4.41 -4.09
C PHE A 160 -10.66 -5.16 -3.57
N ILE A 161 -10.60 -6.48 -3.79
CA ILE A 161 -9.44 -7.30 -3.47
C ILE A 161 -8.38 -7.09 -4.55
N PRO A 162 -7.14 -6.70 -4.19
CA PRO A 162 -6.06 -6.62 -5.15
C PRO A 162 -5.68 -8.03 -5.63
N GLU A 163 -5.46 -8.16 -6.95
CA GLU A 163 -5.03 -9.42 -7.59
C GLU A 163 -3.59 -9.35 -8.06
N LYS A 164 -3.17 -8.16 -8.49
CA LYS A 164 -1.83 -7.97 -9.02
C LYS A 164 -1.33 -6.56 -8.77
N LEU A 165 -0.07 -6.44 -8.40
CA LEU A 165 0.67 -5.18 -8.32
C LEU A 165 1.90 -5.28 -9.23
N VAL A 166 2.14 -4.26 -10.05
CA VAL A 166 3.34 -4.15 -10.88
C VAL A 166 4.01 -2.83 -10.58
N LEU A 167 5.32 -2.85 -10.37
CA LEU A 167 6.16 -1.66 -10.23
C LEU A 167 7.25 -1.66 -11.29
N TYR A 168 7.44 -0.51 -11.93
CA TYR A 168 8.47 -0.26 -12.91
C TYR A 168 9.43 0.79 -12.33
N TYR A 169 10.65 0.36 -11.99
CA TYR A 169 11.71 1.23 -11.51
C TYR A 169 12.43 1.92 -12.67
N ASP A 170 12.61 1.18 -13.76
CA ASP A 170 13.10 1.66 -15.06
C ASP A 170 12.67 0.67 -16.18
N GLU A 171 13.21 0.83 -17.38
CA GLU A 171 12.88 0.00 -18.55
C GLU A 171 13.29 -1.49 -18.39
N ASN A 172 14.25 -1.79 -17.51
CA ASN A 172 14.84 -3.12 -17.31
C ASN A 172 14.65 -3.66 -15.89
N ASN A 173 13.95 -2.93 -15.03
CA ASN A 173 13.74 -3.31 -13.64
C ASN A 173 12.27 -3.24 -13.29
N GLN A 174 11.67 -4.39 -13.05
CA GLN A 174 10.27 -4.46 -12.63
C GLN A 174 10.06 -5.50 -11.54
N ILE A 175 9.05 -5.26 -10.73
CA ILE A 175 8.55 -6.23 -9.75
C ILE A 175 7.07 -6.47 -10.06
N ASN A 176 6.70 -7.72 -10.21
CA ASN A 176 5.32 -8.17 -10.32
C ASN A 176 4.96 -8.96 -9.06
N VAL A 177 3.91 -8.58 -8.38
CA VAL A 177 3.34 -9.35 -7.27
C VAL A 177 1.96 -9.83 -7.67
N THR A 178 1.78 -11.14 -7.73
CA THR A 178 0.48 -11.78 -7.91
C THR A 178 -0.05 -12.24 -6.56
N ILE A 179 -1.30 -11.91 -6.25
CA ILE A 179 -1.96 -12.33 -5.02
C ILE A 179 -2.77 -13.58 -5.32
N ASN A 180 -2.23 -14.74 -4.95
CA ASN A 180 -2.82 -16.04 -5.23
C ASN A 180 -4.01 -16.40 -4.33
N SER A 181 -4.01 -15.85 -3.11
CA SER A 181 -5.13 -15.97 -2.17
C SER A 181 -5.23 -14.76 -1.26
N PHE A 182 -6.46 -14.45 -0.87
CA PHE A 182 -6.80 -13.37 0.05
C PHE A 182 -7.82 -13.89 1.05
N ASN A 183 -7.46 -13.97 2.32
CA ASN A 183 -8.30 -14.50 3.38
C ASN A 183 -8.28 -13.58 4.59
N GLU A 184 -9.35 -13.55 5.35
CA GLU A 184 -9.35 -12.93 6.68
C GLU A 184 -8.56 -13.80 7.65
N LEU A 185 -7.78 -13.17 8.55
CA LEU A 185 -7.10 -13.90 9.61
C LEU A 185 -8.14 -14.55 10.52
N SER A 186 -7.92 -15.81 10.86
CA SER A 186 -8.77 -16.44 11.88
C SER A 186 -8.48 -15.81 13.24
N ALA A 187 -9.53 -15.54 14.03
CA ALA A 187 -9.44 -14.90 15.36
C ALA A 187 -8.46 -15.59 16.35
N ASN A 188 -8.01 -16.80 16.04
CA ASN A 188 -7.10 -17.59 16.85
C ASN A 188 -5.65 -17.62 16.31
N LYS A 189 -5.33 -16.93 15.22
CA LYS A 189 -3.94 -16.78 14.81
C LYS A 189 -3.32 -15.72 15.70
N ILE A 190 -2.79 -16.19 16.82
CA ILE A 190 -1.93 -15.39 17.68
C ILE A 190 -0.70 -15.08 16.83
N TYR A 191 -0.35 -13.85 16.83
CA TYR A 191 0.92 -13.29 16.39
C TYR A 191 2.02 -14.07 17.13
N ASP A 192 2.50 -15.19 16.56
CA ASP A 192 3.44 -16.06 17.22
C ASP A 192 4.68 -15.24 17.60
N GLU A 193 4.92 -15.14 18.90
CA GLU A 193 6.16 -14.55 19.39
C GLU A 193 7.28 -15.45 18.90
N PHE A 194 8.05 -14.95 17.93
CA PHE A 194 9.27 -15.64 17.52
C PHE A 194 10.18 -15.78 18.74
N ASN A 195 10.45 -17.02 19.13
CA ASN A 195 11.39 -17.29 20.21
C ASN A 195 12.81 -17.02 19.74
N ILE A 196 13.30 -15.81 20.01
CA ILE A 196 14.64 -15.34 19.63
C ILE A 196 15.71 -15.69 20.66
N SER A 197 15.37 -16.44 21.73
CA SER A 197 16.32 -16.72 22.82
C SER A 197 17.59 -17.47 22.36
N GLU A 198 17.52 -18.17 21.22
CA GLU A 198 18.65 -18.91 20.64
C GLU A 198 19.27 -18.23 19.41
N TRP A 199 18.83 -17.01 19.09
CA TRP A 199 19.26 -16.28 17.90
C TRP A 199 20.26 -15.19 18.26
N GLU A 200 21.20 -14.92 17.35
CA GLU A 200 22.04 -13.74 17.45
C GLU A 200 21.21 -12.49 17.15
N VAL A 201 21.17 -11.55 18.09
CA VAL A 201 20.41 -10.30 17.96
C VAL A 201 21.36 -9.16 17.59
N ILE A 202 21.11 -8.53 16.44
CA ILE A 202 21.82 -7.34 15.97
C ILE A 202 20.85 -6.17 16.09
N ASP A 203 21.05 -5.30 17.08
CA ASP A 203 20.18 -4.13 17.31
C ASP A 203 20.81 -2.89 16.68
N LEU A 204 20.14 -2.32 15.67
CA LEU A 204 20.57 -1.14 14.91
C LEU A 204 19.84 0.16 15.31
N ARG A 205 18.99 0.12 16.34
CA ARG A 205 18.15 1.26 16.76
C ARG A 205 18.91 2.34 17.54
N ASN A 206 20.20 2.47 17.47
CA ASN A 206 21.00 3.43 18.23
C ASN A 206 21.29 4.70 17.43
#